data_00997cd8e2da7f4f91b2dad89d871f17
#
_entry.id   00997cd8e2da7f4f91b2dad89d871f17
#
_cell.length_a   1.000
_cell.length_b   1.000
_cell.length_c   1.000
_cell.angle_alpha   90.00
_cell.angle_beta   90.00
_cell.angle_gamma   90.00
#
_symmetry.space_group_name_H-M   'P 1'
#
loop_
_entity.id
_entity.type
_entity.pdbx_description
1 polymer ?
#
loop_
_entity_poly.entity_id
_entity_poly.type
_entity_poly.pdbx_seq_one_letter_code
_entity_poly.pdbx_strand_id
1 'polypeptide(L)'
;MTKYIFVTGGVVSGLGKGITSASLGNLLKARGLSIVNQKLDPYINVDPDTMNPFQHGEVFVTEDGATTDLDLGHYERFTGVNLRKDANVTTGSIYRKVIERERKGDYLGATVQVIPHITDEIKRRIKGISNEVDVQITEIGGTVGDIEILPFLEAARQIRKEFGQENVMFVHVTLVPFIGPSTELKTKPTQHSVSMLRSYGISPDLIVLRSEQELTDEIKSKVSLFCDVSFENVINAPDLDDIYDVPIKMYEEGLDAAVDKRLELNSDSPDLSRWNEMLSLKNGVNKNVKIAILGKYFGLPDSYMSVVEALKHSCLQNKVNLDLVWIDADNYEIEDLKNLNGVVVPGGFGYRGIEGKIGAXEFLRKNKIPFLGICLGLQCAVIEFARNVCGISDANSTEFSQTTKNPVIDLLPNQDLEADDVGASMRLGTYPCKIQPDTMAKDVYNNEIIYERHRHRYEVNNKFRNELESKGLVFSGLSPDEDLVEMIELKDHPYFVASQFHPEFKSRPWDPAPMFNSFIAASKEIKFFDENVKDEHKVKD
;
A
#
# COMPACT_ATOMS: atom_id res chain seq x y z
N MET A 1 8.51 -15.30 25.61
CA MET A 1 7.79 -16.11 24.59
C MET A 1 6.85 -15.20 23.83
N THR A 2 6.90 -15.24 22.50
CA THR A 2 6.04 -14.43 21.65
C THR A 2 4.57 -14.72 21.91
N LYS A 3 3.76 -13.70 22.02
CA LYS A 3 2.30 -13.80 22.09
C LYS A 3 1.71 -13.68 20.69
N TYR A 4 0.65 -14.43 20.39
CA TYR A 4 0.04 -14.49 19.07
C TYR A 4 -1.38 -13.92 19.12
N ILE A 5 -1.68 -13.00 18.23
CA ILE A 5 -3.03 -12.44 18.05
C ILE A 5 -3.49 -12.80 16.64
N PHE A 6 -4.56 -13.54 16.53
CA PHE A 6 -5.20 -13.85 15.25
C PHE A 6 -6.38 -12.92 15.04
N VAL A 7 -6.38 -12.18 13.92
CA VAL A 7 -7.48 -11.28 13.55
C VAL A 7 -8.30 -11.98 12.46
N THR A 8 -9.56 -12.27 12.76
CA THR A 8 -10.51 -12.89 11.83
C THR A 8 -11.62 -11.91 11.50
N GLY A 9 -12.33 -12.13 10.39
CA GLY A 9 -13.45 -11.28 10.03
C GLY A 9 -14.65 -12.07 9.57
N GLY A 10 -15.82 -11.52 9.80
CA GLY A 10 -17.07 -12.16 9.40
C GLY A 10 -18.07 -11.18 8.82
N VAL A 11 -19.16 -11.71 8.32
CA VAL A 11 -20.30 -11.01 7.71
C VAL A 11 -20.01 -10.62 6.25
N VAL A 12 -19.01 -9.75 5.98
CA VAL A 12 -18.70 -9.26 4.61
C VAL A 12 -17.19 -9.09 4.44
N SER A 13 -16.73 -9.07 3.20
CA SER A 13 -15.37 -8.68 2.84
C SER A 13 -15.20 -7.15 2.95
N GLY A 14 -13.97 -6.66 2.97
CA GLY A 14 -13.70 -5.22 3.04
C GLY A 14 -14.06 -4.58 4.38
N LEU A 15 -14.12 -5.36 5.44
CA LEU A 15 -14.60 -4.93 6.75
C LEU A 15 -13.59 -4.11 7.57
N GLY A 16 -12.36 -3.94 7.05
CA GLY A 16 -11.34 -3.18 7.75
C GLY A 16 -10.49 -3.99 8.70
N LYS A 17 -10.35 -5.32 8.48
CA LYS A 17 -9.41 -6.15 9.24
C LYS A 17 -7.98 -5.60 9.17
N GLY A 18 -7.55 -5.20 7.97
CA GLY A 18 -6.20 -4.65 7.75
C GLY A 18 -5.94 -3.42 8.61
N ILE A 19 -6.87 -2.47 8.60
CA ILE A 19 -6.76 -1.24 9.41
C ILE A 19 -6.84 -1.56 10.91
N THR A 20 -7.69 -2.52 11.30
CA THR A 20 -7.76 -2.98 12.70
C THR A 20 -6.42 -3.60 13.14
N SER A 21 -5.85 -4.48 12.31
CA SER A 21 -4.56 -5.14 12.59
C SER A 21 -3.42 -4.11 12.66
N ALA A 22 -3.42 -3.15 11.73
CA ALA A 22 -2.42 -2.06 11.68
C ALA A 22 -2.55 -1.15 12.91
N SER A 23 -3.78 -0.77 13.29
CA SER A 23 -4.04 0.09 14.46
C SER A 23 -3.61 -0.61 15.75
N LEU A 24 -3.94 -1.90 15.88
CA LEU A 24 -3.51 -2.68 17.05
C LEU A 24 -1.98 -2.73 17.11
N GLY A 25 -1.32 -2.97 15.97
CA GLY A 25 0.15 -2.96 15.90
C GLY A 25 0.73 -1.61 16.34
N ASN A 26 0.14 -0.50 15.88
CA ASN A 26 0.54 0.85 16.28
C ASN A 26 0.42 1.04 17.80
N LEU A 27 -0.72 0.67 18.38
CA LEU A 27 -0.98 0.84 19.81
C LEU A 27 -0.05 -0.01 20.67
N LEU A 28 0.18 -1.29 20.29
CA LEU A 28 1.09 -2.16 21.05
C LEU A 28 2.53 -1.68 20.95
N LYS A 29 2.94 -1.18 19.77
CA LYS A 29 4.27 -0.58 19.62
C LYS A 29 4.40 0.68 20.50
N ALA A 30 3.34 1.49 20.57
CA ALA A 30 3.32 2.69 21.44
C ALA A 30 3.45 2.32 22.93
N ARG A 31 3.07 1.09 23.30
CA ARG A 31 3.27 0.55 24.66
C ARG A 31 4.70 0.04 24.90
N GLY A 32 5.60 0.20 23.91
CA GLY A 32 7.00 -0.21 24.03
C GLY A 32 7.26 -1.66 23.63
N LEU A 33 6.27 -2.34 23.07
CA LEU A 33 6.41 -3.75 22.66
C LEU A 33 6.99 -3.86 21.25
N SER A 34 7.81 -4.88 21.02
CA SER A 34 8.23 -5.25 19.68
C SER A 34 7.11 -6.06 19.00
N ILE A 35 6.75 -5.68 17.78
CA ILE A 35 5.61 -6.30 17.09
C ILE A 35 5.96 -6.65 15.65
N VAL A 36 5.22 -7.59 15.08
CA VAL A 36 5.23 -7.88 13.65
C VAL A 36 3.80 -8.22 13.19
N ASN A 37 3.42 -7.70 12.03
CA ASN A 37 2.15 -8.04 11.40
C ASN A 37 2.37 -9.08 10.30
N GLN A 38 1.41 -9.99 10.14
CA GLN A 38 1.42 -11.02 9.08
C GLN A 38 0.02 -11.12 8.47
N LYS A 39 -0.03 -11.40 7.16
CA LYS A 39 -1.26 -11.60 6.40
C LYS A 39 -1.30 -13.03 5.85
N LEU A 40 -2.41 -13.73 6.07
CA LEU A 40 -2.71 -15.03 5.46
C LEU A 40 -3.84 -14.83 4.45
N ASP A 41 -3.56 -15.05 3.17
CA ASP A 41 -4.54 -14.85 2.09
C ASP A 41 -5.04 -16.19 1.55
N PRO A 42 -6.38 -16.40 1.49
CA PRO A 42 -6.93 -17.70 1.13
C PRO A 42 -6.96 -18.01 -0.37
N TYR A 43 -6.55 -17.08 -1.23
CA TYR A 43 -6.56 -17.32 -2.67
C TYR A 43 -5.46 -18.31 -3.09
N ILE A 44 -5.68 -18.95 -4.26
CA ILE A 44 -4.80 -20.00 -4.80
C ILE A 44 -3.57 -19.43 -5.54
N ASN A 45 -3.58 -18.17 -5.88
CA ASN A 45 -2.39 -17.52 -6.47
C ASN A 45 -1.20 -17.70 -5.52
N VAL A 46 -0.04 -18.01 -6.08
CA VAL A 46 1.19 -18.18 -5.27
C VAL A 46 1.60 -16.85 -4.63
N ASP A 47 1.42 -15.79 -5.40
CA ASP A 47 1.62 -14.39 -4.98
C ASP A 47 0.69 -13.49 -5.83
N PRO A 48 0.53 -12.22 -5.51
CA PRO A 48 -0.38 -11.34 -6.26
C PRO A 48 0.22 -10.73 -7.54
N ASP A 49 1.41 -11.12 -7.95
CA ASP A 49 2.14 -10.46 -9.06
C ASP A 49 1.34 -10.43 -10.37
N THR A 50 0.59 -11.50 -10.65
CA THR A 50 -0.21 -11.63 -11.87
C THR A 50 -1.68 -11.23 -11.67
N MET A 51 -2.06 -10.80 -10.47
CA MET A 51 -3.45 -10.49 -10.16
C MET A 51 -3.85 -9.12 -10.72
N ASN A 52 -5.11 -9.01 -11.12
CA ASN A 52 -5.66 -7.78 -11.67
C ASN A 52 -5.91 -6.75 -10.55
N PRO A 53 -5.29 -5.56 -10.62
CA PRO A 53 -5.53 -4.53 -9.59
C PRO A 53 -6.99 -4.08 -9.46
N PHE A 54 -7.83 -4.25 -10.49
CA PHE A 54 -9.27 -3.97 -10.38
C PHE A 54 -9.97 -4.90 -9.39
N GLN A 55 -9.48 -6.13 -9.24
CA GLN A 55 -10.10 -7.12 -8.36
C GLN A 55 -9.41 -7.21 -7.00
N HIS A 56 -8.10 -7.03 -7.01
CA HIS A 56 -7.26 -7.31 -5.83
C HIS A 56 -6.75 -6.03 -5.14
N GLY A 57 -6.70 -4.92 -5.87
CA GLY A 57 -6.05 -3.70 -5.40
C GLY A 57 -4.56 -3.69 -5.74
N GLU A 58 -3.85 -2.75 -5.14
CA GLU A 58 -2.42 -2.55 -5.36
C GLU A 58 -1.59 -3.77 -4.98
N VAL A 59 -0.59 -4.07 -5.80
CA VAL A 59 0.45 -5.04 -5.43
C VAL A 59 1.54 -4.27 -4.67
N PHE A 60 1.64 -4.53 -3.36
CA PHE A 60 2.63 -3.89 -2.50
C PHE A 60 3.95 -4.67 -2.56
N VAL A 61 5.09 -3.98 -2.46
CA VAL A 61 6.41 -4.61 -2.55
C VAL A 61 7.18 -4.43 -1.24
N THR A 62 7.67 -5.53 -0.67
CA THR A 62 8.48 -5.53 0.56
C THR A 62 9.94 -5.16 0.27
N GLU A 63 10.70 -4.88 1.33
CA GLU A 63 12.14 -4.57 1.21
C GLU A 63 12.93 -5.67 0.51
N ASP A 64 12.62 -6.93 0.83
CA ASP A 64 13.35 -8.09 0.29
C ASP A 64 12.77 -8.60 -1.04
N GLY A 65 11.88 -7.82 -1.66
CA GLY A 65 11.43 -8.08 -3.02
C GLY A 65 10.32 -9.12 -3.16
N ALA A 66 9.38 -9.15 -2.23
CA ALA A 66 8.16 -9.92 -2.40
C ALA A 66 7.03 -9.02 -2.88
N THR A 67 6.23 -9.51 -3.83
CA THR A 67 4.94 -8.91 -4.18
C THR A 67 3.89 -9.44 -3.19
N THR A 68 3.07 -8.55 -2.64
CA THR A 68 2.18 -8.88 -1.52
C THR A 68 0.84 -8.15 -1.64
N ASP A 69 -0.08 -8.52 -0.75
CA ASP A 69 -1.35 -7.86 -0.58
C ASP A 69 -1.17 -6.41 -0.08
N LEU A 70 -2.10 -5.54 -0.43
CA LEU A 70 -2.05 -4.11 -0.08
C LEU A 70 -2.10 -3.84 1.44
N ASP A 71 -2.64 -4.76 2.22
CA ASP A 71 -2.70 -4.61 3.69
C ASP A 71 -1.30 -4.50 4.31
N LEU A 72 -0.27 -5.08 3.69
CA LEU A 72 1.10 -4.91 4.19
C LEU A 72 1.53 -3.44 4.17
N GLY A 73 1.04 -2.68 3.20
CA GLY A 73 1.25 -1.23 3.17
C GLY A 73 0.63 -0.55 4.39
N HIS A 74 -0.60 -0.93 4.75
CA HIS A 74 -1.24 -0.41 5.96
C HIS A 74 -0.43 -0.74 7.21
N TYR A 75 0.03 -2.00 7.33
CA TYR A 75 0.85 -2.39 8.49
C TYR A 75 2.10 -1.52 8.60
N GLU A 76 2.82 -1.34 7.50
CA GLU A 76 4.05 -0.52 7.50
C GLU A 76 3.76 0.96 7.81
N ARG A 77 2.69 1.53 7.22
CA ARG A 77 2.32 2.94 7.43
C ARG A 77 1.91 3.24 8.87
N PHE A 78 1.28 2.27 9.56
CA PHE A 78 0.80 2.47 10.92
C PHE A 78 1.87 2.17 11.98
N THR A 79 2.69 1.15 11.73
CA THR A 79 3.67 0.69 12.73
C THR A 79 5.08 1.23 12.52
N GLY A 80 5.42 1.59 11.27
CA GLY A 80 6.79 1.94 10.89
C GLY A 80 7.73 0.75 10.81
N VAL A 81 7.21 -0.47 10.94
CA VAL A 81 8.01 -1.71 10.82
C VAL A 81 8.02 -2.13 9.36
N ASN A 82 9.20 -2.19 8.75
CA ASN A 82 9.33 -2.69 7.37
C ASN A 82 9.17 -4.21 7.38
N LEU A 83 8.31 -4.70 6.52
CA LEU A 83 7.96 -6.12 6.44
C LEU A 83 8.77 -6.83 5.35
N ARG A 84 8.81 -8.15 5.48
CA ARG A 84 9.55 -9.02 4.56
C ARG A 84 8.58 -10.04 3.95
N LYS A 85 9.08 -10.85 3.00
CA LYS A 85 8.27 -11.82 2.25
C LYS A 85 7.49 -12.79 3.13
N ASP A 86 8.03 -13.13 4.31
CA ASP A 86 7.36 -14.05 5.23
C ASP A 86 6.14 -13.41 5.94
N ALA A 87 5.95 -12.09 5.79
CA ALA A 87 4.79 -11.40 6.33
C ALA A 87 3.51 -11.62 5.50
N ASN A 88 3.62 -12.16 4.28
CA ASN A 88 2.43 -12.48 3.46
C ASN A 88 2.51 -13.95 3.03
N VAL A 89 1.46 -14.71 3.35
CA VAL A 89 1.38 -16.15 3.06
C VAL A 89 0.07 -16.41 2.33
N THR A 90 0.14 -17.04 1.15
CA THR A 90 -1.05 -17.39 0.35
C THR A 90 -1.31 -18.89 0.43
N THR A 91 -2.56 -19.29 0.23
CA THR A 91 -2.92 -20.71 0.09
C THR A 91 -2.09 -21.36 -1.02
N GLY A 92 -1.94 -20.65 -2.17
CA GLY A 92 -1.14 -21.17 -3.28
C GLY A 92 0.29 -21.48 -2.90
N SER A 93 0.95 -20.58 -2.15
CA SER A 93 2.34 -20.78 -1.72
C SER A 93 2.48 -21.97 -0.76
N ILE A 94 1.47 -22.18 0.11
CA ILE A 94 1.43 -23.31 1.05
C ILE A 94 1.29 -24.64 0.28
N TYR A 95 0.29 -24.71 -0.61
CA TYR A 95 0.03 -25.94 -1.37
C TYR A 95 1.21 -26.28 -2.30
N ARG A 96 1.76 -25.29 -2.98
CA ARG A 96 2.94 -25.48 -3.83
C ARG A 96 4.08 -26.13 -3.03
N LYS A 97 4.36 -25.58 -1.83
CA LYS A 97 5.45 -26.11 -0.97
C LYS A 97 5.21 -27.55 -0.54
N VAL A 98 3.97 -27.87 -0.13
CA VAL A 98 3.61 -29.23 0.31
C VAL A 98 3.70 -30.22 -0.88
N ILE A 99 3.21 -29.82 -2.06
CA ILE A 99 3.28 -30.65 -3.27
C ILE A 99 4.74 -30.88 -3.69
N GLU A 100 5.58 -29.84 -3.68
CA GLU A 100 7.01 -29.95 -3.97
C GLU A 100 7.69 -30.98 -3.04
N ARG A 101 7.38 -30.94 -1.76
CA ARG A 101 7.93 -31.88 -0.77
C ARG A 101 7.41 -33.30 -0.99
N GLU A 102 6.14 -33.43 -1.35
CA GLU A 102 5.57 -34.76 -1.70
C GLU A 102 6.32 -35.35 -2.91
N ARG A 103 6.50 -34.56 -3.97
CA ARG A 103 7.20 -35.01 -5.18
C ARG A 103 8.68 -35.38 -4.92
N LYS A 104 9.30 -34.75 -3.92
CA LYS A 104 10.69 -35.09 -3.50
C LYS A 104 10.76 -36.32 -2.58
N GLY A 105 9.61 -36.83 -2.11
CA GLY A 105 9.56 -37.99 -1.23
C GLY A 105 9.76 -37.67 0.25
N ASP A 106 9.68 -36.42 0.64
CA ASP A 106 9.92 -35.97 2.03
C ASP A 106 8.94 -36.60 3.04
N TYR A 107 7.79 -37.06 2.57
CA TYR A 107 6.76 -37.67 3.44
C TYR A 107 6.85 -39.19 3.53
N LEU A 108 7.90 -39.79 2.93
CA LEU A 108 8.23 -41.24 3.07
C LEU A 108 7.06 -42.16 2.76
N GLY A 109 6.22 -41.84 1.78
CA GLY A 109 5.10 -42.65 1.34
C GLY A 109 3.80 -42.43 2.13
N ALA A 110 3.78 -41.49 3.07
CA ALA A 110 2.55 -41.17 3.80
C ALA A 110 1.48 -40.56 2.87
N THR A 111 0.20 -40.81 3.17
CA THR A 111 -0.89 -40.09 2.49
C THR A 111 -0.88 -38.62 2.94
N VAL A 112 -0.61 -37.72 2.03
CA VAL A 112 -0.51 -36.28 2.32
C VAL A 112 -1.94 -35.69 2.30
N GLN A 113 -2.34 -35.01 3.38
CA GLN A 113 -3.69 -34.50 3.59
C GLN A 113 -3.68 -33.08 4.11
N VAL A 114 -4.84 -32.41 4.09
CA VAL A 114 -4.94 -31.03 4.61
C VAL A 114 -4.53 -31.01 6.09
N ILE A 115 -5.06 -31.92 6.90
CA ILE A 115 -4.60 -32.14 8.27
C ILE A 115 -3.83 -33.47 8.29
N PRO A 116 -2.56 -33.49 8.68
CA PRO A 116 -1.77 -32.39 9.27
C PRO A 116 -0.87 -31.62 8.30
N HIS A 117 -0.70 -32.03 7.04
CA HIS A 117 0.42 -31.60 6.21
C HIS A 117 0.30 -30.12 5.78
N ILE A 118 -0.90 -29.69 5.33
CA ILE A 118 -1.15 -28.28 4.99
C ILE A 118 -1.15 -27.43 6.27
N THR A 119 -1.84 -27.88 7.31
CA THR A 119 -1.90 -27.12 8.58
C THR A 119 -0.52 -27.00 9.24
N ASP A 120 0.33 -28.02 9.14
CA ASP A 120 1.71 -27.94 9.68
C ASP A 120 2.55 -26.93 8.91
N GLU A 121 2.42 -26.86 7.58
CA GLU A 121 3.13 -25.84 6.78
C GLU A 121 2.63 -24.44 7.12
N ILE A 122 1.32 -24.26 7.29
CA ILE A 122 0.75 -22.96 7.71
C ILE A 122 1.34 -22.56 9.08
N LYS A 123 1.31 -23.49 10.06
CA LYS A 123 1.86 -23.23 11.40
C LYS A 123 3.36 -22.89 11.33
N ARG A 124 4.11 -23.58 10.45
CA ARG A 124 5.54 -23.30 10.26
C ARG A 124 5.77 -21.87 9.76
N ARG A 125 4.93 -21.42 8.79
CA ARG A 125 5.02 -20.04 8.26
C ARG A 125 4.64 -19.01 9.32
N ILE A 126 3.60 -19.29 10.11
CA ILE A 126 3.20 -18.38 11.19
C ILE A 126 4.32 -18.27 12.23
N LYS A 127 4.85 -19.40 12.70
CA LYS A 127 5.90 -19.41 13.73
C LYS A 127 7.24 -18.86 13.22
N GLY A 128 7.48 -18.94 11.92
CA GLY A 128 8.75 -18.51 11.33
C GLY A 128 9.02 -17.02 11.40
N ILE A 129 7.98 -16.18 11.44
CA ILE A 129 8.12 -14.72 11.49
C ILE A 129 8.22 -14.18 12.93
N SER A 130 7.82 -14.98 13.91
CA SER A 130 7.68 -14.52 15.31
C SER A 130 9.01 -14.41 16.07
N ASN A 131 10.12 -14.80 15.44
CA ASN A 131 11.41 -14.82 16.12
C ASN A 131 11.79 -13.43 16.63
N GLU A 132 11.96 -13.33 17.97
CA GLU A 132 12.48 -12.13 18.64
C GLU A 132 11.49 -10.97 18.81
N VAL A 133 10.18 -11.16 18.64
CA VAL A 133 9.18 -10.12 18.93
C VAL A 133 8.30 -10.51 20.12
N ASP A 134 7.80 -9.49 20.82
CA ASP A 134 6.89 -9.69 21.95
C ASP A 134 5.51 -10.16 21.47
N VAL A 135 4.99 -9.55 20.39
CA VAL A 135 3.65 -9.85 19.88
C VAL A 135 3.67 -9.99 18.35
N GLN A 136 3.08 -11.07 17.86
CA GLN A 136 2.78 -11.25 16.44
C GLN A 136 1.28 -11.10 16.21
N ILE A 137 0.90 -10.25 15.26
CA ILE A 137 -0.49 -10.04 14.85
C ILE A 137 -0.65 -10.67 13.47
N THR A 138 -1.43 -11.74 13.39
CA THR A 138 -1.66 -12.46 12.13
C THR A 138 -3.11 -12.25 11.70
N GLU A 139 -3.29 -11.51 10.60
CA GLU A 139 -4.60 -11.33 10.00
C GLU A 139 -4.93 -12.50 9.09
N ILE A 140 -6.08 -13.12 9.30
CA ILE A 140 -6.59 -14.19 8.44
C ILE A 140 -7.54 -13.56 7.42
N GLY A 141 -7.12 -13.52 6.17
CA GLY A 141 -7.92 -13.00 5.06
C GLY A 141 -9.14 -13.84 4.78
N GLY A 142 -10.12 -13.26 4.12
CA GLY A 142 -11.40 -13.90 3.82
C GLY A 142 -12.42 -13.74 4.94
N THR A 143 -13.57 -14.39 4.77
CA THR A 143 -14.72 -14.24 5.65
C THR A 143 -14.99 -15.58 6.37
N VAL A 144 -15.17 -15.52 7.68
CA VAL A 144 -15.52 -16.72 8.48
C VAL A 144 -16.84 -17.29 7.96
N GLY A 145 -16.79 -18.56 7.56
CA GLY A 145 -17.90 -19.25 6.90
C GLY A 145 -17.54 -19.69 5.48
N ASP A 146 -16.59 -19.03 4.84
CA ASP A 146 -16.15 -19.41 3.51
C ASP A 146 -15.20 -20.61 3.57
N ILE A 147 -15.26 -21.45 2.55
CA ILE A 147 -14.51 -22.73 2.52
C ILE A 147 -12.99 -22.51 2.44
N GLU A 148 -12.56 -21.48 1.75
CA GLU A 148 -11.14 -21.23 1.48
C GLU A 148 -10.32 -20.82 2.71
N ILE A 149 -10.98 -20.32 3.76
CA ILE A 149 -10.32 -19.87 4.99
C ILE A 149 -10.08 -21.03 5.99
N LEU A 150 -10.76 -22.16 5.81
CA LEU A 150 -10.79 -23.25 6.80
C LEU A 150 -9.41 -23.78 7.21
N PRO A 151 -8.46 -24.03 6.28
CA PRO A 151 -7.14 -24.52 6.70
C PRO A 151 -6.39 -23.51 7.59
N PHE A 152 -6.56 -22.22 7.35
CA PHE A 152 -5.94 -21.17 8.18
C PHE A 152 -6.57 -21.15 9.58
N LEU A 153 -7.90 -21.23 9.68
CA LEU A 153 -8.60 -21.27 10.97
C LEU A 153 -8.17 -22.51 11.78
N GLU A 154 -8.09 -23.67 11.11
CA GLU A 154 -7.67 -24.90 11.77
C GLU A 154 -6.22 -24.79 12.28
N ALA A 155 -5.31 -24.23 11.48
CA ALA A 155 -3.92 -24.02 11.89
C ALA A 155 -3.85 -23.07 13.10
N ALA A 156 -4.60 -21.98 13.10
CA ALA A 156 -4.63 -21.02 14.22
C ALA A 156 -5.18 -21.67 15.49
N ARG A 157 -6.24 -22.49 15.35
CA ARG A 157 -6.80 -23.25 16.48
C ARG A 157 -5.74 -24.21 17.07
N GLN A 158 -4.99 -24.88 16.20
CA GLN A 158 -3.90 -25.78 16.64
C GLN A 158 -2.79 -25.01 17.36
N ILE A 159 -2.43 -23.81 16.88
CA ILE A 159 -1.42 -22.96 17.54
C ILE A 159 -1.88 -22.61 18.97
N ARG A 160 -3.17 -22.28 19.16
CA ARG A 160 -3.70 -22.01 20.51
C ARG A 160 -3.58 -23.25 21.41
N LYS A 161 -3.81 -24.46 20.85
CA LYS A 161 -3.63 -25.70 21.59
C LYS A 161 -2.16 -25.95 21.96
N GLU A 162 -1.23 -25.63 21.03
CA GLU A 162 0.21 -25.87 21.23
C GLU A 162 0.83 -24.91 22.25
N PHE A 163 0.45 -23.63 22.22
CA PHE A 163 1.09 -22.59 23.04
C PHE A 163 0.30 -22.19 24.28
N GLY A 164 -0.95 -22.64 24.40
CA GLY A 164 -1.83 -22.30 25.52
C GLY A 164 -2.64 -21.04 25.29
N GLN A 165 -3.78 -20.98 25.98
CA GLN A 165 -4.71 -19.84 25.84
C GLN A 165 -4.09 -18.53 26.32
N GLU A 166 -3.18 -18.58 27.26
CA GLU A 166 -2.50 -17.42 27.83
C GLU A 166 -1.53 -16.77 26.83
N ASN A 167 -1.17 -17.47 25.75
CA ASN A 167 -0.22 -16.98 24.74
C ASN A 167 -0.86 -16.70 23.38
N VAL A 168 -2.16 -17.05 23.21
CA VAL A 168 -2.85 -16.92 21.92
C VAL A 168 -4.22 -16.29 22.12
N MET A 169 -4.51 -15.27 21.35
CA MET A 169 -5.75 -14.51 21.42
C MET A 169 -6.41 -14.43 20.03
N PHE A 170 -7.75 -14.42 20.00
CA PHE A 170 -8.52 -14.22 18.77
C PHE A 170 -9.32 -12.92 18.87
N VAL A 171 -9.09 -12.03 17.90
CA VAL A 171 -9.84 -10.78 17.71
C VAL A 171 -10.75 -10.99 16.49
N HIS A 172 -12.05 -10.81 16.65
CA HIS A 172 -13.00 -11.02 15.57
C HIS A 172 -13.65 -9.71 15.16
N VAL A 173 -13.46 -9.31 13.89
CA VAL A 173 -14.00 -8.07 13.33
C VAL A 173 -15.33 -8.41 12.64
N THR A 174 -16.41 -7.72 13.03
CA THR A 174 -17.74 -7.94 12.47
C THR A 174 -18.44 -6.63 12.13
N LEU A 175 -19.62 -6.74 11.56
CA LEU A 175 -20.45 -5.61 11.14
C LEU A 175 -21.76 -5.57 11.89
N VAL A 176 -22.11 -4.39 12.37
CA VAL A 176 -23.44 -4.08 12.90
C VAL A 176 -24.10 -3.13 11.89
N PRO A 177 -24.82 -3.67 10.90
CA PRO A 177 -25.40 -2.83 9.84
C PRO A 177 -26.60 -2.04 10.34
N PHE A 178 -26.76 -0.84 9.75
CA PHE A 178 -27.94 -0.03 9.89
C PHE A 178 -28.93 -0.40 8.79
N ILE A 179 -30.16 -0.75 9.17
CA ILE A 179 -31.20 -1.11 8.21
C ILE A 179 -32.15 0.09 8.07
N GLY A 180 -32.05 0.77 6.94
CA GLY A 180 -32.74 2.03 6.66
C GLY A 180 -34.24 2.07 7.00
N PRO A 181 -35.09 1.16 6.47
CA PRO A 181 -36.52 1.23 6.74
C PRO A 181 -36.92 1.10 8.21
N SER A 182 -36.14 0.31 8.98
CA SER A 182 -36.43 0.14 10.41
C SER A 182 -35.66 1.12 11.30
N THR A 183 -34.74 1.90 10.74
CA THR A 183 -33.85 2.82 11.48
C THR A 183 -33.20 2.16 12.69
N GLU A 184 -32.77 0.90 12.52
CA GLU A 184 -32.30 0.07 13.62
C GLU A 184 -30.97 -0.64 13.29
N LEU A 185 -30.07 -0.62 14.25
CA LEU A 185 -28.80 -1.35 14.18
C LEU A 185 -29.04 -2.83 14.50
N LYS A 186 -28.54 -3.73 13.65
CA LYS A 186 -28.81 -5.17 13.74
C LYS A 186 -27.56 -5.94 14.20
N THR A 187 -27.64 -6.57 15.35
CA THR A 187 -26.57 -7.38 15.92
C THR A 187 -26.58 -8.85 15.45
N LYS A 188 -27.64 -9.29 14.77
CA LYS A 188 -27.75 -10.68 14.29
C LYS A 188 -26.58 -11.12 13.39
N PRO A 189 -26.12 -10.29 12.42
CA PRO A 189 -24.98 -10.72 11.62
C PRO A 189 -23.72 -11.02 12.46
N THR A 190 -23.44 -10.20 13.46
CA THR A 190 -22.34 -10.44 14.41
C THR A 190 -22.54 -11.76 15.17
N GLN A 191 -23.75 -11.99 15.71
CA GLN A 191 -24.06 -13.22 16.45
C GLN A 191 -23.84 -14.48 15.58
N HIS A 192 -24.31 -14.44 14.32
CA HIS A 192 -24.16 -15.56 13.39
C HIS A 192 -22.69 -15.79 13.04
N SER A 193 -21.93 -14.72 12.81
CA SER A 193 -20.51 -14.82 12.49
C SER A 193 -19.72 -15.46 13.64
N VAL A 194 -19.99 -15.03 14.88
CA VAL A 194 -19.34 -15.62 16.08
C VAL A 194 -19.76 -17.08 16.25
N SER A 195 -21.05 -17.40 16.02
CA SER A 195 -21.52 -18.78 16.08
C SER A 195 -20.80 -19.67 15.07
N MET A 196 -20.60 -19.16 13.85
CA MET A 196 -19.86 -19.88 12.81
C MET A 196 -18.40 -20.11 13.23
N LEU A 197 -17.72 -19.07 13.75
CA LEU A 197 -16.34 -19.18 14.22
C LEU A 197 -16.22 -20.25 15.31
N ARG A 198 -17.19 -20.29 16.23
CA ARG A 198 -17.26 -21.31 17.29
C ARG A 198 -17.44 -22.72 16.74
N SER A 199 -18.18 -22.88 15.64
CA SER A 199 -18.35 -24.21 15.04
C SER A 199 -17.03 -24.80 14.54
N TYR A 200 -16.02 -23.94 14.31
CA TYR A 200 -14.65 -24.34 13.96
C TYR A 200 -13.76 -24.51 15.20
N GLY A 201 -14.32 -24.40 16.41
CA GLY A 201 -13.58 -24.59 17.66
C GLY A 201 -12.82 -23.34 18.13
N ILE A 202 -13.20 -22.16 17.64
CA ILE A 202 -12.55 -20.88 18.00
C ILE A 202 -13.59 -19.95 18.64
N SER A 203 -13.37 -19.59 19.90
CA SER A 203 -14.14 -18.55 20.56
C SER A 203 -13.32 -17.25 20.54
N PRO A 204 -13.89 -16.14 20.08
CA PRO A 204 -13.15 -14.88 20.11
C PRO A 204 -12.96 -14.38 21.55
N ASP A 205 -11.80 -13.83 21.81
CA ASP A 205 -11.47 -13.19 23.09
C ASP A 205 -11.91 -11.73 23.10
N LEU A 206 -12.02 -11.13 21.89
CA LEU A 206 -12.37 -9.74 21.72
C LEU A 206 -13.11 -9.57 20.38
N ILE A 207 -14.12 -8.70 20.35
CA ILE A 207 -14.89 -8.42 19.15
C ILE A 207 -14.78 -6.93 18.81
N VAL A 208 -14.43 -6.63 17.55
CA VAL A 208 -14.43 -5.28 17.01
C VAL A 208 -15.69 -5.11 16.15
N LEU A 209 -16.55 -4.16 16.50
CA LEU A 209 -17.82 -3.93 15.83
C LEU A 209 -17.69 -2.75 14.87
N ARG A 210 -17.67 -3.05 13.57
CA ARG A 210 -17.72 -2.01 12.53
C ARG A 210 -19.17 -1.55 12.36
N SER A 211 -19.36 -0.26 12.19
CA SER A 211 -20.68 0.35 12.03
C SER A 211 -20.54 1.73 11.39
N GLU A 212 -21.60 2.19 10.74
CA GLU A 212 -21.63 3.53 10.14
C GLU A 212 -21.62 4.65 11.18
N GLN A 213 -22.03 4.34 12.41
CA GLN A 213 -22.16 5.32 13.48
C GLN A 213 -21.80 4.70 14.83
N GLU A 214 -21.63 5.56 15.84
CA GLU A 214 -21.33 5.13 17.21
C GLU A 214 -22.41 4.18 17.73
N LEU A 215 -21.96 3.10 18.38
CA LEU A 215 -22.86 2.13 18.99
C LEU A 215 -23.12 2.47 20.46
N THR A 216 -24.35 2.23 20.90
CA THR A 216 -24.73 2.45 22.29
C THR A 216 -24.25 1.30 23.18
N ASP A 217 -24.12 1.58 24.47
CA ASP A 217 -23.79 0.55 25.48
C ASP A 217 -24.81 -0.60 25.48
N GLU A 218 -26.07 -0.30 25.14
CA GLU A 218 -27.10 -1.33 25.02
C GLU A 218 -26.76 -2.34 23.93
N ILE A 219 -26.29 -1.85 22.77
CA ILE A 219 -25.87 -2.73 21.64
C ILE A 219 -24.63 -3.52 22.04
N LYS A 220 -23.64 -2.87 22.66
CA LYS A 220 -22.42 -3.53 23.14
C LYS A 220 -22.77 -4.61 24.17
N SER A 221 -23.67 -4.32 25.13
CA SER A 221 -24.14 -5.28 26.13
C SER A 221 -24.83 -6.49 25.49
N LYS A 222 -25.65 -6.23 24.47
CA LYS A 222 -26.33 -7.30 23.72
C LYS A 222 -25.32 -8.21 23.01
N VAL A 223 -24.31 -7.63 22.35
CA VAL A 223 -23.25 -8.42 21.70
C VAL A 223 -22.47 -9.21 22.76
N SER A 224 -22.07 -8.55 23.85
CA SER A 224 -21.38 -9.17 24.97
C SER A 224 -22.13 -10.44 25.44
N LEU A 225 -23.41 -10.30 25.71
CA LEU A 225 -24.24 -11.43 26.19
C LEU A 225 -24.35 -12.55 25.16
N PHE A 226 -24.71 -12.23 23.91
CA PHE A 226 -24.95 -13.27 22.89
C PHE A 226 -23.70 -13.90 22.34
N CYS A 227 -22.57 -13.19 22.40
CA CYS A 227 -21.28 -13.68 21.90
C CYS A 227 -20.35 -14.16 23.01
N ASP A 228 -20.82 -14.14 24.27
CA ASP A 228 -20.07 -14.63 25.44
C ASP A 228 -18.64 -14.02 25.50
N VAL A 229 -18.61 -12.70 25.39
CA VAL A 229 -17.37 -11.90 25.45
C VAL A 229 -17.63 -10.78 26.47
N SER A 230 -16.69 -10.50 27.36
CA SER A 230 -16.85 -9.45 28.37
C SER A 230 -17.17 -8.09 27.70
N PHE A 231 -17.97 -7.27 28.35
CA PHE A 231 -18.38 -5.97 27.82
C PHE A 231 -17.17 -5.12 27.40
N GLU A 232 -16.14 -5.07 28.22
CA GLU A 232 -14.90 -4.32 27.96
C GLU A 232 -14.09 -4.85 26.76
N ASN A 233 -14.41 -6.07 26.30
CA ASN A 233 -13.78 -6.68 25.13
C ASN A 233 -14.63 -6.54 23.85
N VAL A 234 -15.70 -5.74 23.91
CA VAL A 234 -16.52 -5.36 22.74
C VAL A 234 -16.14 -3.93 22.36
N ILE A 235 -15.38 -3.80 21.29
CA ILE A 235 -14.78 -2.52 20.86
C ILE A 235 -15.63 -1.93 19.73
N ASN A 236 -16.03 -0.70 19.87
CA ASN A 236 -16.78 0.04 18.84
C ASN A 236 -15.80 0.65 17.83
N ALA A 237 -16.02 0.41 16.56
CA ALA A 237 -15.16 0.93 15.48
C ALA A 237 -16.02 1.56 14.38
N PRO A 238 -16.58 2.75 14.65
CA PRO A 238 -17.40 3.46 13.66
C PRO A 238 -16.58 3.90 12.45
N ASP A 239 -17.26 4.19 11.35
CA ASP A 239 -16.62 4.75 10.17
C ASP A 239 -16.02 6.12 10.50
N LEU A 240 -14.82 6.36 10.05
CA LEU A 240 -14.10 7.62 10.23
C LEU A 240 -13.65 8.14 8.86
N ASP A 241 -13.55 9.46 8.74
CA ASP A 241 -13.16 10.10 7.48
C ASP A 241 -11.69 9.84 7.12
N ASP A 242 -10.85 9.58 8.12
CA ASP A 242 -9.42 9.36 7.91
C ASP A 242 -8.97 8.12 8.67
N ILE A 243 -8.35 7.19 7.97
CA ILE A 243 -7.85 5.94 8.57
C ILE A 243 -6.82 6.19 9.69
N TYR A 244 -6.12 7.33 9.65
CA TYR A 244 -5.11 7.66 10.69
C TYR A 244 -5.73 8.11 12.01
N ASP A 245 -7.04 8.37 12.05
CA ASP A 245 -7.76 8.62 13.31
C ASP A 245 -8.14 7.30 14.01
N VAL A 246 -8.15 6.17 13.28
CA VAL A 246 -8.60 4.88 13.81
C VAL A 246 -7.79 4.42 15.05
N PRO A 247 -6.45 4.51 15.08
CA PRO A 247 -5.73 4.10 16.29
C PRO A 247 -6.16 4.86 17.54
N ILE A 248 -6.42 6.17 17.45
CA ILE A 248 -6.86 6.96 18.61
C ILE A 248 -8.26 6.52 19.03
N LYS A 249 -9.18 6.34 18.07
CA LYS A 249 -10.53 5.85 18.39
C LYS A 249 -10.49 4.49 19.08
N MET A 250 -9.65 3.57 18.59
CA MET A 250 -9.52 2.25 19.19
C MET A 250 -8.87 2.30 20.58
N TYR A 251 -7.92 3.20 20.80
CA TYR A 251 -7.34 3.46 22.12
C TYR A 251 -8.44 3.94 23.10
N GLU A 252 -9.25 4.90 22.67
CA GLU A 252 -10.35 5.42 23.49
C GLU A 252 -11.37 4.34 23.87
N GLU A 253 -11.57 3.37 22.97
CA GLU A 253 -12.46 2.21 23.22
C GLU A 253 -11.79 1.14 24.08
N GLY A 254 -10.48 1.26 24.36
CA GLY A 254 -9.74 0.35 25.24
C GLY A 254 -9.19 -0.91 24.57
N LEU A 255 -9.04 -0.91 23.24
CA LEU A 255 -8.55 -2.09 22.50
C LEU A 255 -7.21 -2.59 23.03
N ASP A 256 -6.24 -1.70 23.15
CA ASP A 256 -4.88 -2.04 23.56
C ASP A 256 -4.83 -2.52 25.02
N ALA A 257 -5.63 -1.89 25.90
CA ALA A 257 -5.71 -2.27 27.32
C ALA A 257 -6.35 -3.67 27.47
N ALA A 258 -7.38 -3.97 26.67
CA ALA A 258 -8.03 -5.30 26.67
C ALA A 258 -7.05 -6.38 26.22
N VAL A 259 -6.24 -6.10 25.18
CA VAL A 259 -5.21 -7.02 24.67
C VAL A 259 -4.09 -7.20 25.72
N ASP A 260 -3.60 -6.11 26.31
CA ASP A 260 -2.54 -6.15 27.34
C ASP A 260 -2.97 -7.02 28.52
N LYS A 261 -4.20 -6.81 29.00
CA LYS A 261 -4.80 -7.57 30.11
C LYS A 261 -4.96 -9.05 29.73
N ARG A 262 -5.52 -9.33 28.54
CA ARG A 262 -5.85 -10.70 28.11
C ARG A 262 -4.59 -11.57 27.90
N LEU A 263 -3.51 -10.99 27.38
CA LEU A 263 -2.25 -11.70 27.11
C LEU A 263 -1.22 -11.54 28.23
N GLU A 264 -1.56 -10.82 29.31
CA GLU A 264 -0.68 -10.55 30.46
C GLU A 264 0.66 -9.98 29.99
N LEU A 265 0.60 -8.96 29.10
CA LEU A 265 1.82 -8.36 28.56
C LEU A 265 2.54 -7.50 29.59
N ASN A 266 1.78 -6.92 30.51
CA ASN A 266 2.29 -6.02 31.58
C ASN A 266 3.10 -4.86 31.00
N SER A 267 2.63 -4.30 29.91
CA SER A 267 3.31 -3.22 29.20
C SER A 267 2.95 -1.86 29.78
N ASP A 268 3.72 -0.84 29.43
CA ASP A 268 3.46 0.54 29.84
C ASP A 268 2.20 1.09 29.13
N SER A 269 1.69 2.23 29.61
CA SER A 269 0.65 2.97 28.90
C SER A 269 1.21 3.46 27.55
N PRO A 270 0.40 3.49 26.49
CA PRO A 270 0.94 3.82 25.17
C PRO A 270 1.36 5.29 25.08
N ASP A 271 2.53 5.54 24.51
CA ASP A 271 2.98 6.90 24.16
C ASP A 271 2.47 7.25 22.76
N LEU A 272 1.38 7.98 22.72
CA LEU A 272 0.74 8.43 21.49
C LEU A 272 1.14 9.87 21.10
N SER A 273 2.15 10.46 21.75
CA SER A 273 2.54 11.85 21.53
C SER A 273 2.88 12.13 20.06
N ARG A 274 3.72 11.28 19.46
CA ARG A 274 4.12 11.41 18.04
C ARG A 274 2.92 11.30 17.10
N TRP A 275 2.00 10.36 17.38
CA TRP A 275 0.80 10.16 16.54
C TRP A 275 -0.15 11.35 16.66
N ASN A 276 -0.38 11.83 17.88
CA ASN A 276 -1.22 13.01 18.12
C ASN A 276 -0.62 14.28 17.50
N GLU A 277 0.71 14.46 17.60
CA GLU A 277 1.40 15.58 16.95
C GLU A 277 1.16 15.55 15.44
N MET A 278 1.32 14.39 14.82
CA MET A 278 1.07 14.21 13.39
C MET A 278 -0.39 14.55 13.04
N LEU A 279 -1.35 14.02 13.77
CA LEU A 279 -2.77 14.31 13.52
C LEU A 279 -3.10 15.80 13.69
N SER A 280 -2.41 16.49 14.62
CA SER A 280 -2.67 17.92 14.87
C SER A 280 -2.33 18.81 13.67
N LEU A 281 -1.51 18.31 12.73
CA LEU A 281 -1.16 19.06 11.51
C LEU A 281 -2.37 19.35 10.62
N LYS A 282 -3.47 18.62 10.79
CA LYS A 282 -4.74 18.85 10.07
C LYS A 282 -5.42 20.15 10.52
N ASN A 283 -5.11 20.63 11.73
CA ASN A 283 -5.87 21.70 12.36
C ASN A 283 -5.61 23.06 11.68
N GLY A 284 -6.67 23.75 11.30
CA GLY A 284 -6.61 25.10 10.75
C GLY A 284 -6.12 25.16 9.29
N VAL A 285 -6.07 24.04 8.60
CA VAL A 285 -5.66 23.99 7.19
C VAL A 285 -6.80 24.49 6.30
N ASN A 286 -6.53 25.54 5.51
CA ASN A 286 -7.53 26.18 4.64
C ASN A 286 -7.11 26.24 3.16
N LYS A 287 -5.86 25.86 2.84
CA LYS A 287 -5.36 25.87 1.47
C LYS A 287 -5.55 24.48 0.85
N ASN A 288 -6.14 24.42 -0.32
CA ASN A 288 -6.32 23.18 -1.06
C ASN A 288 -5.30 23.09 -2.19
N VAL A 289 -4.87 21.86 -2.50
CA VAL A 289 -4.10 21.55 -3.71
C VAL A 289 -4.86 20.53 -4.53
N LYS A 290 -5.04 20.81 -5.81
CA LYS A 290 -5.76 19.93 -6.74
C LYS A 290 -4.75 19.10 -7.50
N ILE A 291 -4.65 17.81 -7.16
CA ILE A 291 -3.67 16.87 -7.72
C ILE A 291 -4.41 15.80 -8.52
N ALA A 292 -3.96 15.57 -9.75
CA ALA A 292 -4.50 14.48 -10.55
C ALA A 292 -3.59 13.25 -10.49
N ILE A 293 -4.20 12.07 -10.42
CA ILE A 293 -3.53 10.80 -10.74
C ILE A 293 -3.99 10.41 -12.17
N LEU A 294 -3.03 10.44 -13.09
CA LEU A 294 -3.28 10.07 -14.49
C LEU A 294 -2.88 8.62 -14.69
N GLY A 295 -3.86 7.73 -14.66
CA GLY A 295 -3.63 6.29 -14.70
C GLY A 295 -4.64 5.53 -15.54
N LYS A 296 -4.52 4.21 -15.54
CA LYS A 296 -5.43 3.33 -16.30
C LYS A 296 -6.43 2.59 -15.41
N TYR A 297 -6.33 2.72 -14.09
CA TYR A 297 -7.23 2.10 -13.13
C TYR A 297 -8.14 3.17 -12.52
N PHE A 298 -8.81 3.89 -13.39
CA PHE A 298 -9.68 5.02 -13.05
C PHE A 298 -10.80 4.59 -12.09
N GLY A 299 -10.99 5.39 -11.03
CA GLY A 299 -12.12 5.22 -10.11
C GLY A 299 -11.97 4.11 -9.06
N LEU A 300 -10.78 3.51 -8.95
CA LEU A 300 -10.51 2.48 -7.94
C LEU A 300 -9.30 2.87 -7.07
N PRO A 301 -9.56 3.59 -5.97
CA PRO A 301 -8.46 4.04 -5.09
C PRO A 301 -7.52 2.93 -4.63
N ASP A 302 -8.03 1.74 -4.38
CA ASP A 302 -7.22 0.60 -3.92
C ASP A 302 -6.14 0.20 -4.92
N SER A 303 -6.33 0.47 -6.22
CA SER A 303 -5.33 0.15 -7.25
C SER A 303 -4.07 1.01 -7.15
N TYR A 304 -4.16 2.17 -6.50
CA TYR A 304 -3.05 3.11 -6.31
C TYR A 304 -2.95 3.54 -4.84
N MET A 305 -3.26 2.61 -3.91
CA MET A 305 -3.37 2.90 -2.48
C MET A 305 -2.14 3.63 -1.94
N SER A 306 -0.93 3.11 -2.20
CA SER A 306 0.29 3.72 -1.66
C SER A 306 0.57 5.11 -2.26
N VAL A 307 0.21 5.34 -3.53
CA VAL A 307 0.34 6.68 -4.16
C VAL A 307 -0.61 7.67 -3.45
N VAL A 308 -1.86 7.26 -3.25
CA VAL A 308 -2.86 8.11 -2.57
C VAL A 308 -2.40 8.44 -1.14
N GLU A 309 -1.94 7.42 -0.41
CA GLU A 309 -1.48 7.63 0.96
C GLU A 309 -0.22 8.51 1.02
N ALA A 310 0.73 8.33 0.08
CA ALA A 310 1.92 9.19 0.01
C ALA A 310 1.55 10.66 -0.27
N LEU A 311 0.53 10.89 -1.12
CA LEU A 311 0.00 12.24 -1.34
C LEU A 311 -0.63 12.82 -0.07
N LYS A 312 -1.45 12.02 0.65
CA LYS A 312 -2.05 12.45 1.92
C LYS A 312 -0.98 12.81 2.97
N HIS A 313 0.04 11.94 3.13
CA HIS A 313 1.15 12.20 4.06
C HIS A 313 1.85 13.52 3.74
N SER A 314 2.09 13.75 2.45
CA SER A 314 2.79 14.95 1.98
C SER A 314 1.92 16.20 2.15
N CYS A 315 0.62 16.08 1.89
CA CYS A 315 -0.32 17.19 2.11
C CYS A 315 -0.40 17.56 3.59
N LEU A 316 -0.41 16.56 4.45
CA LEU A 316 -0.39 16.76 5.90
C LEU A 316 0.83 17.57 6.33
N GLN A 317 2.03 17.18 5.91
CA GLN A 317 3.28 17.87 6.25
C GLN A 317 3.36 19.28 5.66
N ASN A 318 2.79 19.46 4.47
CA ASN A 318 2.77 20.77 3.80
C ASN A 318 1.61 21.68 4.26
N LYS A 319 0.74 21.17 5.15
CA LYS A 319 -0.43 21.87 5.71
C LYS A 319 -1.37 22.36 4.60
N VAL A 320 -1.73 21.44 3.71
CA VAL A 320 -2.70 21.69 2.63
C VAL A 320 -3.70 20.51 2.59
N ASN A 321 -4.92 20.77 2.13
CA ASN A 321 -5.91 19.73 1.88
C ASN A 321 -5.74 19.18 0.47
N LEU A 322 -5.84 17.88 0.32
CA LEU A 322 -5.75 17.21 -0.99
C LEU A 322 -7.12 17.20 -1.66
N ASP A 323 -7.21 17.83 -2.84
CA ASP A 323 -8.34 17.68 -3.77
C ASP A 323 -7.87 16.72 -4.87
N LEU A 324 -8.23 15.44 -4.75
CA LEU A 324 -7.73 14.38 -5.61
C LEU A 324 -8.64 14.17 -6.82
N VAL A 325 -8.05 14.27 -8.01
CA VAL A 325 -8.74 14.08 -9.29
C VAL A 325 -8.21 12.81 -9.97
N TRP A 326 -9.11 12.00 -10.51
CA TRP A 326 -8.74 10.80 -11.26
C TRP A 326 -8.91 11.07 -12.75
N ILE A 327 -7.85 10.84 -13.53
CA ILE A 327 -7.87 11.05 -14.99
C ILE A 327 -7.53 9.73 -15.69
N ASP A 328 -8.42 9.29 -16.58
CA ASP A 328 -8.21 8.08 -17.38
C ASP A 328 -7.25 8.39 -18.53
N ALA A 329 -6.08 7.78 -18.52
CA ALA A 329 -5.05 8.00 -19.54
C ALA A 329 -5.47 7.60 -20.96
N ASP A 330 -6.50 6.76 -21.12
CA ASP A 330 -7.04 6.39 -22.43
C ASP A 330 -8.11 7.37 -22.93
N ASN A 331 -8.67 8.20 -22.05
CA ASN A 331 -9.85 8.99 -22.39
C ASN A 331 -9.93 10.27 -21.54
N TYR A 332 -9.18 11.30 -21.93
CA TYR A 332 -9.23 12.62 -21.31
C TYR A 332 -9.10 13.71 -22.38
N GLU A 333 -9.54 14.91 -22.04
CA GLU A 333 -9.34 16.10 -22.87
C GLU A 333 -8.23 16.97 -22.26
N ILE A 334 -7.54 17.77 -23.07
CA ILE A 334 -6.48 18.68 -22.58
C ILE A 334 -7.03 19.64 -21.49
N GLU A 335 -8.31 19.97 -21.59
CA GLU A 335 -8.98 20.81 -20.59
C GLU A 335 -8.96 20.20 -19.18
N ASP A 336 -8.98 18.85 -19.09
CA ASP A 336 -8.91 18.14 -17.79
C ASP A 336 -7.58 18.36 -17.08
N LEU A 337 -6.52 18.70 -17.83
CA LEU A 337 -5.18 18.97 -17.28
C LEU A 337 -5.01 20.42 -16.85
N LYS A 338 -5.93 21.30 -17.24
CA LYS A 338 -5.87 22.71 -16.84
C LYS A 338 -6.37 22.85 -15.39
N ASN A 339 -5.91 23.88 -14.72
CA ASN A 339 -6.31 24.21 -13.36
C ASN A 339 -6.00 23.07 -12.34
N LEU A 340 -4.92 22.31 -12.62
CA LEU A 340 -4.35 21.35 -11.67
C LEU A 340 -3.09 21.98 -11.05
N ASN A 341 -2.90 21.74 -9.76
CA ASN A 341 -1.66 22.14 -9.08
C ASN A 341 -0.52 21.17 -9.39
N GLY A 342 -0.85 19.93 -9.75
CA GLY A 342 0.16 18.95 -10.14
C GLY A 342 -0.46 17.65 -10.63
N VAL A 343 0.34 16.84 -11.30
CA VAL A 343 -0.10 15.53 -11.84
C VAL A 343 0.91 14.44 -11.46
N VAL A 344 0.41 13.31 -10.96
CA VAL A 344 1.19 12.10 -10.73
C VAL A 344 0.86 11.11 -11.84
N VAL A 345 1.89 10.56 -12.49
CA VAL A 345 1.74 9.45 -13.43
C VAL A 345 2.34 8.21 -12.76
N PRO A 346 1.50 7.32 -12.24
CA PRO A 346 1.97 6.17 -11.45
C PRO A 346 2.54 5.04 -12.30
N GLY A 347 3.07 4.03 -11.64
CA GLY A 347 3.55 2.80 -12.24
C GLY A 347 2.44 1.99 -12.91
N GLY A 348 2.84 1.00 -13.69
CA GLY A 348 1.94 0.09 -14.39
C GLY A 348 2.68 -0.72 -15.42
N PHE A 349 1.98 -1.65 -16.07
CA PHE A 349 2.52 -2.52 -17.10
C PHE A 349 1.61 -2.52 -18.34
N GLY A 350 2.18 -2.78 -19.50
CA GLY A 350 1.46 -2.94 -20.76
C GLY A 350 1.12 -1.62 -21.46
N TYR A 351 0.58 -1.72 -22.64
CA TYR A 351 0.46 -0.61 -23.61
C TYR A 351 -0.73 0.33 -23.39
N ARG A 352 -1.71 -0.04 -22.56
CA ARG A 352 -2.91 0.78 -22.34
C ARG A 352 -2.56 2.13 -21.73
N GLY A 353 -3.12 3.21 -22.28
CA GLY A 353 -2.97 4.58 -21.77
C GLY A 353 -1.60 5.21 -22.00
N ILE A 354 -0.70 4.56 -22.77
CA ILE A 354 0.68 5.05 -22.93
C ILE A 354 0.72 6.36 -23.72
N GLU A 355 0.05 6.41 -24.87
CA GLU A 355 0.05 7.62 -25.71
C GLU A 355 -0.62 8.80 -25.00
N GLY A 356 -1.67 8.52 -24.21
CA GLY A 356 -2.29 9.57 -23.40
C GLY A 356 -1.35 10.09 -22.32
N LYS A 357 -0.59 9.20 -21.65
CA LYS A 357 0.43 9.65 -20.67
C LYS A 357 1.51 10.51 -21.34
N ILE A 358 1.99 10.08 -22.50
CA ILE A 358 3.00 10.82 -23.28
C ILE A 358 2.46 12.22 -23.65
N GLY A 359 1.23 12.28 -24.18
CA GLY A 359 0.57 13.56 -24.50
C GLY A 359 0.37 14.45 -23.28
N ALA A 360 -0.01 13.90 -22.18
CA ALA A 360 -0.09 14.67 -20.94
C ALA A 360 1.26 15.22 -20.51
N UNK A 361 2.29 14.39 -20.57
CA UNK A 361 3.48 14.71 -20.22
C UNK A 361 3.94 15.80 -20.86
N GLU A 362 3.71 15.91 -22.27
CA GLU A 362 4.10 17.08 -23.11
C GLU A 362 3.42 18.37 -22.65
N PHE A 363 2.11 18.28 -22.38
CA PHE A 363 1.34 19.44 -21.90
C PHE A 363 1.89 19.96 -20.57
N LEU A 364 2.14 19.07 -19.61
CA LEU A 364 2.64 19.44 -18.27
C LEU A 364 4.01 20.13 -18.38
N ARG A 365 4.93 19.56 -19.16
CA ARG A 365 6.27 20.12 -19.37
C ARG A 365 6.21 21.53 -19.99
N LYS A 366 5.41 21.70 -21.04
CA LYS A 366 5.31 22.99 -21.74
C LYS A 366 4.62 24.07 -20.89
N ASN A 367 3.68 23.69 -20.05
CA ASN A 367 2.87 24.63 -19.26
C ASN A 367 3.39 24.77 -17.81
N LYS A 368 4.54 24.15 -17.50
CA LYS A 368 5.19 24.25 -16.19
C LYS A 368 4.30 23.80 -15.03
N ILE A 369 3.47 22.78 -15.26
CA ILE A 369 2.63 22.19 -14.22
C ILE A 369 3.44 21.08 -13.52
N PRO A 370 3.59 21.11 -12.19
CA PRO A 370 4.34 20.09 -11.46
C PRO A 370 3.94 18.66 -11.85
N PHE A 371 4.95 17.84 -12.09
CA PHE A 371 4.80 16.46 -12.54
C PHE A 371 5.68 15.55 -11.69
N LEU A 372 5.08 14.46 -11.22
CA LEU A 372 5.78 13.37 -10.55
C LEU A 372 5.53 12.08 -11.32
N GLY A 373 6.58 11.48 -11.90
CA GLY A 373 6.49 10.20 -12.60
C GLY A 373 7.06 9.06 -11.76
N ILE A 374 6.36 7.92 -11.76
CA ILE A 374 6.79 6.74 -10.99
C ILE A 374 6.88 5.56 -11.95
N CYS A 375 8.04 4.90 -12.03
CA CYS A 375 8.27 3.67 -12.80
C CYS A 375 7.86 3.87 -14.27
N LEU A 376 6.70 3.39 -14.70
CA LEU A 376 6.16 3.64 -16.04
C LEU A 376 6.04 5.14 -16.33
N GLY A 377 5.76 5.95 -15.32
CA GLY A 377 5.69 7.41 -15.45
C GLY A 377 7.03 8.02 -15.88
N LEU A 378 8.14 7.52 -15.35
CA LEU A 378 9.49 7.92 -15.80
C LEU A 378 9.68 7.50 -17.26
N GLN A 379 9.34 6.26 -17.59
CA GLN A 379 9.53 5.73 -18.94
C GLN A 379 8.75 6.55 -19.98
N CYS A 380 7.50 6.89 -19.68
CA CYS A 380 6.68 7.74 -20.56
C CYS A 380 7.29 9.15 -20.70
N ALA A 381 7.86 9.71 -19.63
CA ALA A 381 8.51 11.02 -19.68
C ALA A 381 9.76 10.99 -20.58
N VAL A 382 10.55 9.90 -20.52
CA VAL A 382 11.73 9.75 -21.40
C VAL A 382 11.28 9.63 -22.86
N ILE A 383 10.24 8.84 -23.15
CA ILE A 383 9.71 8.70 -24.50
C ILE A 383 9.21 10.07 -25.02
N GLU A 384 8.45 10.80 -24.19
CA GLU A 384 7.95 12.13 -24.55
C GLU A 384 9.12 13.07 -24.90
N PHE A 385 10.11 13.11 -24.03
CA PHE A 385 11.27 13.98 -24.21
C PHE A 385 12.05 13.62 -25.50
N ALA A 386 12.26 12.33 -25.72
CA ALA A 386 12.94 11.85 -26.93
C ALA A 386 12.18 12.26 -28.19
N ARG A 387 10.85 12.11 -28.20
CA ARG A 387 10.03 12.46 -29.37
C ARG A 387 9.96 13.97 -29.62
N ASN A 388 9.63 14.73 -28.59
CA ASN A 388 9.22 16.14 -28.74
C ASN A 388 10.34 17.15 -28.50
N VAL A 389 11.45 16.76 -27.84
CA VAL A 389 12.59 17.64 -27.58
C VAL A 389 13.81 17.20 -28.40
N CYS A 390 14.09 15.90 -28.47
CA CYS A 390 15.24 15.39 -29.25
C CYS A 390 14.88 15.18 -30.75
N GLY A 391 13.59 15.12 -31.10
CA GLY A 391 13.16 14.95 -32.48
C GLY A 391 13.19 13.49 -32.96
N ILE A 392 13.27 12.53 -32.04
CA ILE A 392 13.25 11.08 -32.36
C ILE A 392 11.79 10.63 -32.41
N SER A 393 11.10 10.96 -33.50
CA SER A 393 9.63 10.85 -33.58
C SER A 393 9.04 9.45 -33.34
N ASP A 394 9.85 8.40 -33.57
CA ASP A 394 9.44 7.00 -33.36
C ASP A 394 10.01 6.37 -32.08
N ALA A 395 10.57 7.20 -31.17
CA ALA A 395 11.08 6.72 -29.89
C ALA A 395 9.98 5.98 -29.11
N ASN A 396 10.32 4.83 -28.54
CA ASN A 396 9.33 3.99 -27.85
C ASN A 396 10.01 3.06 -26.85
N SER A 397 9.22 2.25 -26.18
CA SER A 397 9.67 1.12 -25.35
C SER A 397 9.50 -0.20 -26.13
N THR A 398 10.44 -1.14 -25.95
CA THR A 398 10.28 -2.50 -26.47
C THR A 398 9.12 -3.24 -25.78
N GLU A 399 8.63 -2.77 -24.64
CA GLU A 399 7.41 -3.28 -24.01
C GLU A 399 6.17 -3.01 -24.87
N PHE A 400 6.11 -1.83 -25.50
CA PHE A 400 4.92 -1.37 -26.24
C PHE A 400 5.03 -1.64 -27.73
N SER A 401 6.26 -1.67 -28.26
CA SER A 401 6.54 -1.91 -29.67
C SER A 401 7.85 -2.68 -29.83
N GLN A 402 7.74 -3.98 -30.04
CA GLN A 402 8.91 -4.86 -30.24
C GLN A 402 9.67 -4.53 -31.53
N THR A 403 9.07 -3.77 -32.44
CA THR A 403 9.68 -3.42 -33.73
C THR A 403 10.20 -1.99 -33.80
N THR A 404 10.18 -1.23 -32.69
CA THR A 404 10.69 0.13 -32.69
C THR A 404 12.17 0.18 -33.08
N LYS A 405 12.55 1.14 -33.91
CA LYS A 405 13.96 1.35 -34.29
C LYS A 405 14.70 2.17 -33.26
N ASN A 406 13.97 2.91 -32.43
CA ASN A 406 14.55 3.78 -31.41
C ASN A 406 13.98 3.42 -30.02
N PRO A 407 14.39 2.26 -29.46
CA PRO A 407 13.95 1.83 -28.14
C PRO A 407 14.68 2.62 -27.04
N VAL A 408 14.16 3.81 -26.72
CA VAL A 408 14.71 4.65 -25.65
C VAL A 408 14.48 4.03 -24.27
N ILE A 409 13.49 3.11 -24.18
CA ILE A 409 13.24 2.24 -23.05
C ILE A 409 13.37 0.79 -23.53
N ASP A 410 14.15 -0.02 -22.83
CA ASP A 410 14.46 -1.38 -23.28
C ASP A 410 14.55 -2.33 -22.06
N LEU A 411 14.60 -3.63 -22.33
CA LEU A 411 14.76 -4.64 -21.30
C LEU A 411 16.06 -4.44 -20.52
N LEU A 412 16.02 -4.72 -19.25
CA LEU A 412 17.21 -4.82 -18.40
C LEU A 412 18.22 -5.79 -19.01
N PRO A 413 19.51 -5.49 -18.97
CA PRO A 413 20.53 -6.43 -19.43
C PRO A 413 20.39 -7.80 -18.74
N ASN A 414 20.57 -8.88 -19.51
CA ASN A 414 20.52 -10.25 -19.01
C ASN A 414 19.13 -10.74 -18.56
N GLN A 415 18.06 -10.10 -19.00
CA GLN A 415 16.71 -10.61 -18.75
C GLN A 415 16.28 -11.58 -19.85
N ASP A 416 15.67 -12.69 -19.42
CA ASP A 416 15.16 -13.72 -20.32
C ASP A 416 13.63 -13.74 -20.22
N LEU A 417 12.94 -13.32 -21.28
CA LEU A 417 11.48 -13.32 -21.35
C LEU A 417 10.88 -14.73 -21.52
N GLU A 418 11.73 -15.72 -21.85
CA GLU A 418 11.28 -17.10 -22.05
C GLU A 418 11.35 -17.94 -20.76
N ALA A 419 11.76 -17.34 -19.65
CA ALA A 419 11.80 -18.04 -18.37
C ALA A 419 10.38 -18.42 -17.93
N ASP A 420 10.21 -19.63 -17.42
CA ASP A 420 8.93 -20.19 -16.98
C ASP A 420 8.31 -19.40 -15.81
N ASP A 421 9.09 -18.62 -15.09
CA ASP A 421 8.64 -17.81 -13.96
C ASP A 421 8.79 -16.34 -14.32
N VAL A 422 7.72 -15.74 -14.81
CA VAL A 422 7.66 -14.34 -15.28
C VAL A 422 8.01 -13.35 -14.16
N GLY A 423 7.70 -13.69 -12.92
CA GLY A 423 8.04 -12.85 -11.75
C GLY A 423 9.53 -12.82 -11.44
N ALA A 424 10.26 -13.89 -11.76
CA ALA A 424 11.68 -14.03 -11.41
C ALA A 424 12.62 -13.12 -12.22
N SER A 425 12.16 -12.51 -13.30
CA SER A 425 12.97 -11.67 -14.18
C SER A 425 12.89 -10.18 -13.89
N MET A 426 12.13 -9.76 -12.87
CA MET A 426 11.99 -8.34 -12.51
C MET A 426 13.07 -7.86 -11.55
N ARG A 427 13.42 -6.58 -11.64
CA ARG A 427 14.15 -5.89 -10.58
C ARG A 427 13.12 -5.57 -9.49
N LEU A 428 13.23 -6.27 -8.36
CA LEU A 428 12.16 -6.33 -7.36
C LEU A 428 12.75 -6.17 -5.94
N GLY A 429 12.19 -5.26 -5.15
CA GLY A 429 12.66 -4.96 -3.78
C GLY A 429 13.61 -3.78 -3.73
N THR A 430 14.36 -3.67 -2.64
CA THR A 430 15.20 -2.50 -2.35
C THR A 430 16.53 -2.54 -3.08
N TYR A 431 16.84 -1.46 -3.80
CA TYR A 431 18.12 -1.25 -4.47
C TYR A 431 18.67 0.16 -4.15
N PRO A 432 20.01 0.31 -4.16
CA PRO A 432 20.62 1.62 -3.96
C PRO A 432 20.54 2.48 -5.22
N CYS A 433 20.35 3.78 -5.00
CA CYS A 433 20.41 4.80 -6.04
C CYS A 433 21.39 5.89 -5.61
N LYS A 434 22.37 6.19 -6.46
CA LYS A 434 23.39 7.24 -6.25
C LYS A 434 22.84 8.54 -6.81
N ILE A 435 22.62 9.50 -5.92
CA ILE A 435 22.08 10.83 -6.29
C ILE A 435 23.19 11.72 -6.82
N GLN A 436 22.95 12.37 -7.95
CA GLN A 436 23.93 13.25 -8.60
C GLN A 436 23.94 14.63 -7.93
N PRO A 437 25.11 15.26 -7.81
CA PRO A 437 25.22 16.60 -7.24
C PRO A 437 24.55 17.66 -8.14
N ASP A 438 24.20 18.80 -7.53
CA ASP A 438 23.60 19.96 -8.24
C ASP A 438 22.29 19.60 -8.96
N THR A 439 21.49 18.71 -8.35
CA THR A 439 20.20 18.27 -8.86
C THR A 439 19.09 18.54 -7.82
N MET A 440 17.85 18.65 -8.30
CA MET A 440 16.68 18.71 -7.42
C MET A 440 16.58 17.45 -6.53
N ALA A 441 16.91 16.29 -7.09
CA ALA A 441 16.96 15.03 -6.33
C ALA A 441 17.91 15.15 -5.12
N LYS A 442 19.06 15.84 -5.28
CA LYS A 442 20.02 16.04 -4.17
C LYS A 442 19.41 16.91 -3.07
N ASP A 443 18.69 17.97 -3.46
CA ASP A 443 18.01 18.86 -2.51
C ASP A 443 16.88 18.11 -1.78
N VAL A 444 16.14 17.27 -2.49
CA VAL A 444 14.99 16.53 -1.98
C VAL A 444 15.42 15.45 -0.97
N TYR A 445 16.42 14.65 -1.32
CA TYR A 445 16.86 13.52 -0.47
C TYR A 445 17.96 13.90 0.52
N ASN A 446 18.77 14.88 0.20
CA ASN A 446 19.93 15.34 1.00
C ASN A 446 20.90 14.21 1.36
N ASN A 447 20.97 13.16 0.56
CA ASN A 447 21.85 12.01 0.73
C ASN A 447 22.57 11.72 -0.58
N GLU A 448 23.72 11.05 -0.53
CA GLU A 448 24.47 10.63 -1.72
C GLU A 448 23.94 9.30 -2.25
N ILE A 449 23.53 8.42 -1.36
CA ILE A 449 22.97 7.12 -1.71
C ILE A 449 21.64 6.96 -0.96
N ILE A 450 20.61 6.59 -1.69
CA ILE A 450 19.29 6.26 -1.13
C ILE A 450 18.96 4.82 -1.48
N TYR A 451 18.01 4.25 -0.75
CA TYR A 451 17.58 2.86 -0.94
C TYR A 451 16.07 2.88 -1.15
N GLU A 452 15.62 2.48 -2.33
CA GLU A 452 14.19 2.52 -2.69
C GLU A 452 13.75 1.20 -3.30
N ARG A 453 12.44 0.93 -3.25
CA ARG A 453 11.87 -0.34 -3.72
C ARG A 453 11.52 -0.26 -5.21
N HIS A 454 11.85 -1.31 -5.94
CA HIS A 454 11.65 -1.42 -7.40
C HIS A 454 10.65 -2.53 -7.72
N ARG A 455 9.99 -2.39 -8.88
CA ARG A 455 9.17 -3.44 -9.48
C ARG A 455 9.06 -3.15 -10.99
N HIS A 456 10.08 -3.56 -11.77
CA HIS A 456 10.09 -3.31 -13.22
C HIS A 456 11.06 -4.22 -13.96
N ARG A 457 10.87 -4.33 -15.30
CA ARG A 457 11.73 -5.10 -16.23
C ARG A 457 12.43 -4.19 -17.22
N TYR A 458 11.89 -3.01 -17.50
CA TYR A 458 12.34 -2.10 -18.54
C TYR A 458 13.03 -0.91 -17.91
N GLU A 459 14.04 -0.39 -18.63
CA GLU A 459 14.94 0.68 -18.17
C GLU A 459 15.22 1.66 -19.30
N VAL A 460 15.76 2.83 -18.96
CA VAL A 460 16.29 3.78 -19.94
C VAL A 460 17.47 3.14 -20.67
N ASN A 461 17.40 3.14 -22.00
CA ASN A 461 18.45 2.54 -22.84
C ASN A 461 19.67 3.48 -22.91
N ASN A 462 20.82 3.00 -22.43
CA ASN A 462 22.05 3.76 -22.36
C ASN A 462 22.54 4.32 -23.72
N LYS A 463 22.13 3.70 -24.82
CA LYS A 463 22.49 4.17 -26.17
C LYS A 463 21.97 5.60 -26.45
N PHE A 464 20.91 6.01 -25.79
CA PHE A 464 20.26 7.32 -26.01
C PHE A 464 20.61 8.35 -24.94
N ARG A 465 21.34 7.98 -23.86
CA ARG A 465 21.62 8.88 -22.73
C ARG A 465 22.28 10.19 -23.17
N ASN A 466 23.35 10.09 -23.95
CA ASN A 466 24.10 11.29 -24.40
C ASN A 466 23.20 12.26 -25.19
N GLU A 467 22.32 11.72 -26.03
CA GLU A 467 21.41 12.55 -26.83
C GLU A 467 20.38 13.24 -25.94
N LEU A 468 19.79 12.51 -25.01
CA LEU A 468 18.80 13.05 -24.06
C LEU A 468 19.44 14.15 -23.18
N GLU A 469 20.64 13.89 -22.64
CA GLU A 469 21.37 14.87 -21.81
C GLU A 469 21.73 16.13 -22.60
N SER A 470 22.16 15.99 -23.85
CA SER A 470 22.53 17.12 -24.69
C SER A 470 21.37 18.09 -24.92
N LYS A 471 20.13 17.63 -24.76
CA LYS A 471 18.90 18.40 -24.93
C LYS A 471 18.31 18.89 -23.59
N GLY A 472 18.97 18.56 -22.46
CA GLY A 472 18.61 19.09 -21.15
C GLY A 472 17.88 18.16 -20.20
N LEU A 473 17.72 16.87 -20.54
CA LEU A 473 17.23 15.89 -19.58
C LEU A 473 18.36 15.58 -18.59
N VAL A 474 18.06 15.67 -17.29
CA VAL A 474 19.06 15.42 -16.24
C VAL A 474 18.81 14.03 -15.66
N PHE A 475 19.83 13.17 -15.65
CA PHE A 475 19.79 11.87 -14.96
C PHE A 475 20.27 12.09 -13.53
N SER A 476 19.34 12.43 -12.64
CA SER A 476 19.63 12.88 -11.28
C SER A 476 19.85 11.75 -10.28
N GLY A 477 19.49 10.51 -10.65
CA GLY A 477 19.79 9.33 -9.86
C GLY A 477 20.23 8.19 -10.77
N LEU A 478 21.28 7.47 -10.36
CA LEU A 478 21.85 6.34 -11.12
C LEU A 478 22.11 5.17 -10.18
N SER A 479 22.18 3.96 -10.72
CA SER A 479 22.70 2.82 -9.94
C SER A 479 24.16 3.13 -9.51
N PRO A 480 24.69 2.48 -8.45
CA PRO A 480 26.06 2.79 -7.99
C PRO A 480 27.16 2.61 -9.03
N ASP A 481 26.97 1.68 -9.98
CA ASP A 481 27.88 1.47 -11.12
C ASP A 481 27.61 2.45 -12.28
N GLU A 482 26.58 3.28 -12.15
CA GLU A 482 26.13 4.27 -13.11
C GLU A 482 25.58 3.71 -14.43
N ASP A 483 25.31 2.40 -14.45
CA ASP A 483 24.77 1.72 -15.64
C ASP A 483 23.27 1.93 -15.82
N LEU A 484 22.49 2.10 -14.73
CA LEU A 484 21.04 2.22 -14.80
C LEU A 484 20.59 3.61 -14.38
N VAL A 485 19.59 4.15 -15.09
CA VAL A 485 18.97 5.45 -14.76
C VAL A 485 17.84 5.21 -13.78
N GLU A 486 17.96 5.77 -12.58
CA GLU A 486 16.99 5.62 -11.49
C GLU A 486 16.07 6.83 -11.34
N MET A 487 16.57 8.04 -11.68
CA MET A 487 15.78 9.28 -11.61
C MET A 487 16.12 10.20 -12.76
N ILE A 488 15.10 10.97 -13.20
CA ILE A 488 15.26 12.04 -14.19
C ILE A 488 14.61 13.32 -13.66
N GLU A 489 15.10 14.46 -14.16
CA GLU A 489 14.49 15.76 -13.84
C GLU A 489 14.76 16.78 -14.95
N LEU A 490 14.02 17.91 -14.92
CA LEU A 490 14.24 19.08 -15.77
C LEU A 490 14.53 20.31 -14.88
N LYS A 491 15.71 20.92 -15.05
CA LYS A 491 16.14 22.06 -14.21
C LYS A 491 15.25 23.31 -14.36
N ASP A 492 14.77 23.58 -15.55
CA ASP A 492 13.98 24.79 -15.83
C ASP A 492 12.47 24.56 -15.65
N HIS A 493 12.09 23.71 -14.69
CA HIS A 493 10.69 23.38 -14.40
C HIS A 493 10.44 23.49 -12.89
N PRO A 494 9.29 24.00 -12.45
CA PRO A 494 8.98 24.08 -11.01
C PRO A 494 9.11 22.72 -10.29
N TYR A 495 8.68 21.65 -10.93
CA TYR A 495 8.88 20.26 -10.49
C TYR A 495 8.57 19.32 -11.65
N PHE A 496 9.59 18.78 -12.26
CA PHE A 496 9.44 17.73 -13.27
C PHE A 496 10.46 16.65 -12.91
N VAL A 497 10.01 15.72 -12.06
CA VAL A 497 10.89 14.69 -11.47
C VAL A 497 10.21 13.34 -11.64
N ALA A 498 11.00 12.33 -12.00
CA ALA A 498 10.47 10.98 -12.07
C ALA A 498 11.50 9.95 -11.61
N SER A 499 11.01 8.83 -11.08
CA SER A 499 11.84 7.72 -10.59
C SER A 499 11.46 6.41 -11.25
N GLN A 500 12.44 5.54 -11.45
CA GLN A 500 12.21 4.16 -11.88
C GLN A 500 11.72 3.30 -10.70
N PHE A 501 12.14 3.65 -9.50
CA PHE A 501 11.68 3.03 -8.25
C PHE A 501 10.34 3.61 -7.80
N HIS A 502 9.78 3.02 -6.73
CA HIS A 502 8.45 3.30 -6.17
C HIS A 502 8.58 3.95 -4.78
N PRO A 503 8.78 5.28 -4.68
CA PRO A 503 8.96 5.93 -3.38
C PRO A 503 7.70 5.88 -2.50
N GLU A 504 6.52 5.68 -3.10
CA GLU A 504 5.25 5.58 -2.37
C GLU A 504 5.25 4.45 -1.34
N PHE A 505 5.96 3.35 -1.58
CA PHE A 505 5.97 2.20 -0.67
C PHE A 505 6.64 2.51 0.67
N LYS A 506 7.52 3.52 0.70
CA LYS A 506 8.24 3.88 1.92
C LYS A 506 7.65 5.09 2.64
N SER A 507 6.60 5.70 2.09
CA SER A 507 5.97 6.87 2.72
C SER A 507 5.27 6.49 4.02
N ARG A 508 5.44 7.35 5.03
CA ARG A 508 4.79 7.20 6.36
C ARG A 508 4.08 8.51 6.71
N PRO A 509 3.00 8.49 7.48
CA PRO A 509 2.26 9.73 7.78
C PRO A 509 3.08 10.76 8.57
N TRP A 510 4.06 10.30 9.36
CA TRP A 510 4.98 11.18 10.09
C TRP A 510 6.28 11.44 9.32
N ASP A 511 6.53 10.76 8.22
CA ASP A 511 7.77 10.82 7.42
C ASP A 511 7.45 10.54 5.96
N PRO A 512 6.83 11.50 5.26
CA PRO A 512 6.37 11.29 3.88
C PRO A 512 7.55 11.08 2.93
N ALA A 513 7.34 10.27 1.90
CA ALA A 513 8.35 10.02 0.87
C ALA A 513 8.85 11.36 0.31
N PRO A 514 10.18 11.60 0.31
CA PRO A 514 10.73 12.92 -0.07
C PRO A 514 10.26 13.45 -1.43
N MET A 515 10.17 12.58 -2.45
CA MET A 515 9.70 13.00 -3.79
C MET A 515 8.26 13.50 -3.75
N PHE A 516 7.38 12.83 -2.98
CA PHE A 516 5.99 13.25 -2.84
C PHE A 516 5.88 14.53 -2.04
N ASN A 517 6.68 14.65 -0.98
CA ASN A 517 6.67 15.84 -0.11
C ASN A 517 7.09 17.08 -0.88
N SER A 518 8.17 16.99 -1.66
CA SER A 518 8.66 18.10 -2.49
C SER A 518 7.73 18.40 -3.66
N PHE A 519 7.08 17.37 -4.24
CA PHE A 519 6.07 17.55 -5.27
C PHE A 519 4.88 18.39 -4.75
N ILE A 520 4.37 18.06 -3.56
CA ILE A 520 3.27 18.83 -2.96
C ILE A 520 3.74 20.25 -2.59
N ALA A 521 4.98 20.39 -2.09
CA ALA A 521 5.56 21.72 -1.80
C ALA A 521 5.61 22.60 -3.05
N ALA A 522 6.01 22.04 -4.19
CA ALA A 522 6.02 22.77 -5.47
C ALA A 522 4.59 23.05 -5.96
N SER A 523 3.71 22.07 -5.84
CA SER A 523 2.33 22.16 -6.32
C SER A 523 1.54 23.27 -5.60
N LYS A 524 1.73 23.43 -4.29
CA LYS A 524 1.01 24.47 -3.53
C LYS A 524 1.37 25.90 -3.92
N GLU A 525 2.48 26.11 -4.65
CA GLU A 525 2.92 27.44 -5.11
C GLU A 525 2.35 27.81 -6.48
N ILE A 526 1.72 26.86 -7.19
CA ILE A 526 1.10 27.11 -8.49
C ILE A 526 -0.14 28.01 -8.31
N LYS A 527 -0.15 29.11 -9.04
CA LYS A 527 -1.28 30.05 -9.08
C LYS A 527 -2.00 29.88 -10.41
N PHE A 528 -3.29 29.63 -10.38
CA PHE A 528 -4.09 29.57 -11.59
C PHE A 528 -4.26 30.95 -12.17
N PHE A 529 -4.21 31.07 -13.49
CA PHE A 529 -4.58 32.31 -14.17
C PHE A 529 -6.11 32.43 -14.06
N ASP A 530 -6.56 33.48 -13.38
CA ASP A 530 -7.97 33.81 -13.31
C ASP A 530 -8.35 34.44 -14.66
N GLU A 531 -9.02 33.70 -15.53
CA GLU A 531 -9.46 34.19 -16.85
C GLU A 531 -10.46 35.36 -16.74
N ASN A 532 -10.88 35.70 -15.52
CA ASN A 532 -11.83 36.78 -15.25
C ASN A 532 -11.16 38.12 -14.92
N VAL A 533 -9.83 38.23 -14.92
CA VAL A 533 -9.18 39.54 -14.87
C VAL A 533 -9.20 40.11 -16.29
N LYS A 534 -10.35 40.69 -16.64
CA LYS A 534 -10.44 41.50 -17.86
C LYS A 534 -9.37 42.61 -17.80
N ASP A 535 -8.61 42.71 -18.87
CA ASP A 535 -7.70 43.83 -19.12
C ASP A 535 -8.38 45.19 -18.86
N GLU A 536 -8.20 45.79 -17.69
CA GLU A 536 -8.62 47.15 -17.40
C GLU A 536 -7.60 48.16 -17.94
N HIS A 537 -6.81 47.77 -18.95
CA HIS A 537 -5.89 48.70 -19.63
C HIS A 537 -6.23 48.81 -21.11
N LYS A 538 -7.43 49.28 -21.42
CA LYS A 538 -7.67 49.92 -22.72
C LYS A 538 -8.35 51.26 -22.53
N VAL A 539 -7.55 52.23 -22.87
CA VAL A 539 -7.89 53.55 -23.47
C VAL A 539 -8.18 54.68 -22.51
N LYS A 540 -7.18 55.52 -22.39
CA LYS A 540 -7.38 56.97 -22.37
C LYS A 540 -6.61 57.50 -23.58
N ASP A 541 -7.37 57.88 -24.58
CA ASP A 541 -7.06 58.98 -25.50
C ASP A 541 -8.38 59.66 -25.81
#